data_870b09e15d7a63d27a66c04b336ced9f
#
_entry.id   870b09e15d7a63d27a66c04b336ced9f
#
_cell.length_a   1.000
_cell.length_b   1.000
_cell.length_c   1.000
_cell.angle_alpha   90.00
_cell.angle_beta   90.00
_cell.angle_gamma   90.00
#
_symmetry.space_group_name_H-M   'P 1'
#
loop_
_entity.id
_entity.type
_entity.pdbx_description
1 polymer ?
#
loop_
_entity_poly.entity_id
_entity_poly.type
_entity_poly.pdbx_seq_one_letter_code
_entity_poly.pdbx_strand_id
1 'polypeptide(L)'
;MLEGRMMVDVRHFMVQCRLLERHRCPISSSGTYFLESVNRYGLLTNFKFKCTHCNQEQQFKSEPVECLPVGRKRKCKIDTNLDINDKIVWGAISVGLGYGPLYELLSLIDMHPMSPGCFSYHENRIGEHWKAMLQKEMEDAALEEFSMAKDDGRICMVGNEEYAWTIGILDGGWSQRSYGHRYSAKSGCAIIIGFYTKKLLFLGVRNKYCTACIRSERMEKEPTPHLCFRNWTDSSTAMEADIIVEGFRFCEAKYKLQFKKFVGDGDSSVHAAIVANVSYGRDVEKIECANHVVKNLKKNLYAIAKGIHMRHLSQSKNKALCRCARELSTASFA
;
A
#
# COMPACT_ATOMS: atom_id res chain seq x y z
N MET A 1 -15.32 35.79 -9.61
CA MET A 1 -15.49 35.13 -10.93
C MET A 1 -15.10 33.67 -10.82
N LEU A 2 -15.79 32.79 -11.56
CA LEU A 2 -15.41 31.38 -11.69
C LEU A 2 -14.27 31.30 -12.72
N GLU A 3 -13.05 31.09 -12.26
CA GLU A 3 -11.89 30.90 -13.11
C GLU A 3 -11.33 29.50 -12.93
N GLY A 4 -10.72 28.96 -13.98
CA GLY A 4 -10.14 27.64 -14.03
C GLY A 4 -11.16 26.50 -14.25
N ARG A 5 -10.66 25.28 -14.12
CA ARG A 5 -11.45 24.04 -14.29
C ARG A 5 -11.83 23.46 -12.93
N MET A 6 -12.89 22.66 -12.91
CA MET A 6 -13.35 21.96 -11.69
C MET A 6 -13.86 20.58 -12.03
N MET A 7 -13.77 19.69 -11.06
CA MET A 7 -14.37 18.36 -11.15
C MET A 7 -15.82 18.39 -10.64
N VAL A 8 -16.71 17.78 -11.42
CA VAL A 8 -18.11 17.61 -11.05
C VAL A 8 -18.57 16.18 -11.37
N ASP A 9 -19.42 15.61 -10.53
CA ASP A 9 -20.25 14.48 -10.96
C ASP A 9 -21.29 15.01 -11.94
N VAL A 10 -21.17 14.65 -13.19
CA VAL A 10 -21.99 15.21 -14.27
C VAL A 10 -23.48 14.96 -14.05
N ARG A 11 -23.85 13.75 -13.63
CA ARG A 11 -25.26 13.40 -13.39
C ARG A 11 -25.83 14.22 -12.22
N HIS A 12 -25.11 14.26 -11.12
CA HIS A 12 -25.51 15.04 -9.94
C HIS A 12 -25.64 16.53 -10.30
N PHE A 13 -24.62 17.11 -10.92
CA PHE A 13 -24.57 18.51 -11.29
C PHE A 13 -25.74 18.90 -12.20
N MET A 14 -26.02 18.11 -13.23
CA MET A 14 -27.16 18.35 -14.14
C MET A 14 -28.52 18.28 -13.43
N VAL A 15 -28.68 17.36 -12.47
CA VAL A 15 -29.90 17.28 -11.65
C VAL A 15 -30.04 18.55 -10.81
N GLN A 16 -28.98 19.01 -10.16
CA GLN A 16 -29.02 20.23 -9.35
C GLN A 16 -29.32 21.49 -10.20
N CYS A 17 -28.74 21.61 -11.37
CA CYS A 17 -29.04 22.70 -12.31
C CYS A 17 -30.54 22.72 -12.68
N ARG A 18 -31.15 21.57 -13.00
CA ARG A 18 -32.60 21.47 -13.28
C ARG A 18 -33.45 21.85 -12.10
N LEU A 19 -33.01 21.59 -10.88
CA LEU A 19 -33.74 22.03 -9.68
C LEU A 19 -33.70 23.56 -9.52
N LEU A 20 -32.59 24.21 -9.87
CA LEU A 20 -32.51 25.68 -9.91
C LEU A 20 -33.51 26.29 -10.92
N GLU A 21 -33.62 25.70 -12.12
CA GLU A 21 -34.54 26.14 -13.18
C GLU A 21 -36.02 26.03 -12.79
N ARG A 22 -36.35 25.11 -11.88
CA ARG A 22 -37.73 24.90 -11.39
C ARG A 22 -38.20 25.94 -10.36
N HIS A 23 -37.30 26.84 -9.95
CA HIS A 23 -37.65 27.89 -8.99
C HIS A 23 -38.79 28.72 -9.50
N ARG A 24 -39.83 28.93 -8.65
CA ARG A 24 -40.92 29.86 -8.89
C ARG A 24 -40.81 30.93 -7.83
N CYS A 25 -40.31 32.08 -8.20
CA CYS A 25 -40.14 33.19 -7.27
C CYS A 25 -41.50 33.72 -6.84
N PRO A 26 -41.79 33.80 -5.53
CA PRO A 26 -43.08 34.29 -5.04
C PRO A 26 -43.24 35.82 -5.17
N ILE A 27 -42.15 36.55 -5.42
CA ILE A 27 -42.10 38.01 -5.49
C ILE A 27 -42.21 38.52 -6.94
N SER A 28 -41.57 37.82 -7.89
CA SER A 28 -41.51 38.26 -9.28
C SER A 28 -41.44 37.09 -10.24
N SER A 29 -42.20 37.15 -11.34
CA SER A 29 -42.11 36.14 -12.40
C SER A 29 -40.74 36.08 -13.11
N SER A 30 -39.94 37.14 -12.98
CA SER A 30 -38.59 37.23 -13.52
C SER A 30 -37.49 36.82 -12.50
N GLY A 31 -37.88 36.38 -11.31
CA GLY A 31 -36.93 35.98 -10.27
C GLY A 31 -36.21 34.67 -10.64
N THR A 32 -34.92 34.76 -10.86
CA THR A 32 -34.02 33.61 -11.22
C THR A 32 -32.89 33.49 -10.22
N TYR A 33 -32.35 32.30 -10.10
CA TYR A 33 -31.13 32.08 -9.31
C TYR A 33 -29.90 32.62 -10.05
N PHE A 34 -29.03 33.30 -9.32
CA PHE A 34 -27.69 33.62 -9.75
C PHE A 34 -26.69 32.98 -8.79
N LEU A 35 -25.48 32.72 -9.25
CA LEU A 35 -24.41 32.19 -8.45
C LEU A 35 -23.86 33.29 -7.53
N GLU A 36 -24.12 33.16 -6.22
CA GLU A 36 -23.70 34.13 -5.19
C GLU A 36 -22.22 33.90 -4.81
N SER A 37 -21.86 32.64 -4.51
CA SER A 37 -20.48 32.30 -4.12
C SER A 37 -20.13 30.88 -4.43
N VAL A 38 -18.81 30.62 -4.49
CA VAL A 38 -18.22 29.31 -4.69
C VAL A 38 -17.17 29.07 -3.61
N ASN A 39 -17.39 28.07 -2.80
CA ASN A 39 -16.44 27.66 -1.76
C ASN A 39 -15.78 26.35 -2.16
N ARG A 40 -14.43 26.34 -2.17
CA ARG A 40 -13.64 25.17 -2.54
C ARG A 40 -12.99 24.57 -1.30
N TYR A 41 -13.05 23.24 -1.20
CA TYR A 41 -12.32 22.45 -0.24
C TYR A 41 -11.58 21.36 -1.01
N GLY A 42 -10.30 21.62 -1.32
CA GLY A 42 -9.56 20.81 -2.30
C GLY A 42 -10.24 20.84 -3.66
N LEU A 43 -10.60 19.67 -4.19
CA LEU A 43 -11.34 19.53 -5.44
C LEU A 43 -12.85 19.52 -5.28
N LEU A 44 -13.35 19.39 -4.07
CA LEU A 44 -14.77 19.48 -3.77
C LEU A 44 -15.20 20.95 -3.79
N THR A 45 -16.21 21.26 -4.60
CA THR A 45 -16.73 22.62 -4.76
C THR A 45 -18.16 22.69 -4.23
N ASN A 46 -18.45 23.70 -3.43
CA ASN A 46 -19.80 24.03 -2.96
C ASN A 46 -20.27 25.30 -3.66
N PHE A 47 -21.38 25.20 -4.39
CA PHE A 47 -22.02 26.29 -5.11
C PHE A 47 -23.13 26.84 -4.28
N LYS A 48 -23.17 28.16 -4.08
CA LYS A 48 -24.25 28.86 -3.41
C LYS A 48 -24.96 29.78 -4.40
N PHE A 49 -26.23 29.57 -4.57
CA PHE A 49 -27.11 30.35 -5.46
C PHE A 49 -28.10 31.15 -4.64
N LYS A 50 -28.46 32.29 -5.12
CA LYS A 50 -29.46 33.16 -4.51
C LYS A 50 -30.43 33.72 -5.54
N CYS A 51 -31.69 33.79 -5.20
CA CYS A 51 -32.69 34.39 -6.11
C CYS A 51 -32.56 35.89 -6.15
N THR A 52 -32.67 36.48 -7.34
CA THR A 52 -32.57 37.94 -7.58
C THR A 52 -33.63 38.76 -6.86
N HIS A 53 -34.77 38.18 -6.51
CA HIS A 53 -35.92 38.90 -5.94
C HIS A 53 -36.33 38.41 -4.54
N CYS A 54 -36.52 37.10 -4.35
CA CYS A 54 -37.02 36.58 -3.06
C CYS A 54 -35.90 36.24 -2.06
N ASN A 55 -34.63 36.40 -2.44
CA ASN A 55 -33.46 36.08 -1.63
C ASN A 55 -33.37 34.62 -1.16
N GLN A 56 -34.22 33.73 -1.67
CA GLN A 56 -34.12 32.31 -1.38
C GLN A 56 -32.74 31.79 -1.79
N GLU A 57 -32.11 30.99 -0.92
CA GLU A 57 -30.80 30.41 -1.14
C GLU A 57 -30.93 28.93 -1.47
N GLN A 58 -30.10 28.45 -2.39
CA GLN A 58 -29.92 27.03 -2.74
C GLN A 58 -28.44 26.72 -2.77
N GLN A 59 -28.06 25.58 -2.17
CA GLN A 59 -26.65 25.14 -2.16
C GLN A 59 -26.56 23.69 -2.59
N PHE A 60 -25.52 23.38 -3.36
CA PHE A 60 -25.17 22.00 -3.66
C PHE A 60 -23.66 21.86 -3.91
N LYS A 61 -23.15 20.65 -3.72
CA LYS A 61 -21.73 20.31 -3.95
C LYS A 61 -21.52 19.78 -5.36
N SER A 62 -20.28 19.79 -5.82
CA SER A 62 -19.86 19.26 -7.13
C SER A 62 -20.12 17.76 -7.30
N GLU A 63 -20.33 17.02 -6.21
CA GLU A 63 -20.73 15.62 -6.19
C GLU A 63 -21.73 15.35 -5.05
N PRO A 64 -22.49 14.22 -5.12
CA PRO A 64 -23.37 13.81 -4.05
C PRO A 64 -22.53 13.36 -2.84
N VAL A 65 -22.35 14.26 -1.88
CA VAL A 65 -21.72 13.93 -0.60
C VAL A 65 -22.81 13.73 0.41
N GLU A 66 -22.96 12.53 0.95
CA GLU A 66 -23.80 12.30 2.10
C GLU A 66 -23.22 13.07 3.28
N CYS A 67 -23.95 14.09 3.74
CA CYS A 67 -23.58 14.89 4.90
C CYS A 67 -23.59 14.00 6.14
N LEU A 68 -22.44 13.53 6.57
CA LEU A 68 -22.30 12.94 7.90
C LEU A 68 -22.48 14.06 8.93
N PRO A 69 -23.35 13.89 9.94
CA PRO A 69 -23.50 14.87 10.97
C PRO A 69 -22.19 15.09 11.70
N VAL A 70 -21.73 16.33 11.72
CA VAL A 70 -20.56 16.78 12.48
C VAL A 70 -20.82 16.45 13.96
N GLY A 71 -20.01 15.62 14.59
CA GLY A 71 -20.00 15.47 16.05
C GLY A 71 -20.13 14.08 16.67
N ARG A 72 -20.14 12.98 15.91
CA ARG A 72 -20.06 11.64 16.51
C ARG A 72 -18.75 10.95 16.19
N LYS A 73 -17.89 10.76 17.21
CA LYS A 73 -16.78 9.81 17.18
C LYS A 73 -17.35 8.42 16.89
N ARG A 74 -17.32 7.99 15.64
CA ARG A 74 -17.72 6.62 15.27
C ARG A 74 -16.59 5.67 15.59
N LYS A 75 -16.91 4.58 16.31
CA LYS A 75 -16.13 3.34 16.31
C LYS A 75 -16.07 2.85 14.85
N CYS A 76 -14.88 2.56 14.39
CA CYS A 76 -14.49 2.22 13.05
C CYS A 76 -15.47 1.23 12.37
N LYS A 77 -16.43 1.75 11.60
CA LYS A 77 -16.99 1.07 10.45
C LYS A 77 -16.27 1.67 9.25
N ILE A 78 -15.74 0.84 8.38
CA ILE A 78 -15.12 1.26 7.12
C ILE A 78 -16.10 2.18 6.42
N ASP A 79 -15.79 3.49 6.40
CA ASP A 79 -16.63 4.49 5.75
C ASP A 79 -16.38 4.37 4.24
N THR A 80 -17.31 3.73 3.54
CA THR A 80 -17.24 3.54 2.09
C THR A 80 -17.54 4.81 1.31
N ASN A 81 -17.93 5.89 1.99
CA ASN A 81 -18.29 7.14 1.34
C ASN A 81 -17.09 8.08 1.22
N LEU A 82 -16.22 7.75 0.26
CA LEU A 82 -15.05 8.55 -0.10
C LEU A 82 -15.45 9.68 -1.05
N ASP A 83 -15.12 10.92 -0.68
CA ASP A 83 -15.32 12.09 -1.56
C ASP A 83 -14.21 12.18 -2.63
N ILE A 84 -14.33 13.17 -3.52
CA ILE A 84 -13.39 13.37 -4.63
C ILE A 84 -11.95 13.61 -4.13
N ASN A 85 -11.77 14.25 -2.96
CA ASN A 85 -10.46 14.47 -2.38
C ASN A 85 -9.82 13.15 -1.90
N ASP A 86 -10.61 12.28 -1.25
CA ASP A 86 -10.13 10.95 -0.88
C ASP A 86 -9.72 10.15 -2.11
N LYS A 87 -10.56 10.16 -3.15
CA LYS A 87 -10.33 9.39 -4.38
C LYS A 87 -9.08 9.84 -5.13
N ILE A 88 -8.86 11.15 -5.25
CA ILE A 88 -7.67 11.68 -5.94
C ILE A 88 -6.39 11.44 -5.15
N VAL A 89 -6.43 11.57 -3.82
CA VAL A 89 -5.28 11.29 -2.97
C VAL A 89 -4.97 9.80 -2.97
N TRP A 90 -5.97 8.93 -2.89
CA TRP A 90 -5.80 7.49 -3.06
C TRP A 90 -5.14 7.15 -4.40
N GLY A 91 -5.70 7.67 -5.51
CA GLY A 91 -5.14 7.45 -6.84
C GLY A 91 -3.69 7.92 -6.96
N ALA A 92 -3.37 9.10 -6.45
CA ALA A 92 -2.02 9.64 -6.44
C ALA A 92 -1.04 8.73 -5.69
N ILE A 93 -1.37 8.33 -4.46
CA ILE A 93 -0.51 7.46 -3.65
C ILE A 93 -0.33 6.08 -4.31
N SER A 94 -1.40 5.53 -4.91
CA SER A 94 -1.36 4.21 -5.59
C SER A 94 -0.38 4.16 -6.76
N VAL A 95 -0.11 5.30 -7.39
CA VAL A 95 0.88 5.42 -8.48
C VAL A 95 2.20 6.05 -8.03
N GLY A 96 2.40 6.20 -6.73
CA GLY A 96 3.63 6.72 -6.13
C GLY A 96 3.77 8.23 -6.15
N LEU A 97 2.70 8.98 -6.38
CA LEU A 97 2.69 10.44 -6.35
C LEU A 97 2.37 10.95 -4.93
N GLY A 98 3.21 11.84 -4.43
CA GLY A 98 2.91 12.63 -3.23
C GLY A 98 2.25 13.97 -3.56
N TYR A 99 2.16 14.84 -2.54
CA TYR A 99 1.55 16.17 -2.67
C TYR A 99 2.14 17.02 -3.80
N GLY A 100 3.47 17.15 -3.86
CA GLY A 100 4.13 18.03 -4.84
C GLY A 100 3.78 17.71 -6.29
N PRO A 101 4.04 16.49 -6.78
CA PRO A 101 3.66 16.09 -8.14
C PRO A 101 2.16 16.21 -8.43
N LEU A 102 1.29 15.92 -7.46
CA LEU A 102 -0.16 16.09 -7.63
C LEU A 102 -0.53 17.57 -7.76
N TYR A 103 0.08 18.43 -6.94
CA TYR A 103 -0.10 19.88 -7.01
C TYR A 103 0.28 20.43 -8.39
N GLU A 104 1.46 20.04 -8.90
CA GLU A 104 1.93 20.46 -10.23
C GLU A 104 1.00 19.99 -11.34
N LEU A 105 0.58 18.71 -11.29
CA LEU A 105 -0.35 18.15 -12.28
C LEU A 105 -1.66 18.94 -12.34
N LEU A 106 -2.29 19.20 -11.19
CA LEU A 106 -3.55 19.94 -11.11
C LEU A 106 -3.39 21.39 -11.58
N SER A 107 -2.28 22.03 -11.21
CA SER A 107 -1.97 23.41 -11.63
C SER A 107 -1.79 23.53 -13.14
N LEU A 108 -1.11 22.57 -13.80
CA LEU A 108 -0.89 22.57 -15.25
C LEU A 108 -2.20 22.44 -16.07
N ILE A 109 -3.23 21.85 -15.50
CA ILE A 109 -4.54 21.70 -16.15
C ILE A 109 -5.55 22.75 -15.70
N ASP A 110 -5.12 23.85 -15.08
CA ASP A 110 -5.94 24.93 -14.53
C ASP A 110 -6.97 24.46 -13.50
N MET A 111 -6.73 23.37 -12.79
CA MET A 111 -7.55 22.96 -11.67
C MET A 111 -6.98 23.53 -10.37
N HIS A 112 -7.85 24.05 -9.51
CA HIS A 112 -7.41 24.54 -8.21
C HIS A 112 -6.89 23.37 -7.35
N PRO A 113 -5.58 23.33 -7.02
CA PRO A 113 -5.03 22.23 -6.26
C PRO A 113 -5.45 22.33 -4.79
N MET A 114 -5.45 21.20 -4.08
CA MET A 114 -5.68 21.18 -2.64
C MET A 114 -4.49 21.75 -1.86
N SER A 115 -4.73 22.26 -0.65
CA SER A 115 -3.66 22.70 0.24
C SER A 115 -2.88 21.49 0.80
N PRO A 116 -1.64 21.69 1.28
CA PRO A 116 -0.86 20.63 1.92
C PRO A 116 -1.60 19.99 3.10
N GLY A 117 -2.28 20.82 3.91
CA GLY A 117 -3.08 20.34 5.05
C GLY A 117 -4.28 19.50 4.63
N CYS A 118 -4.95 19.88 3.53
CA CYS A 118 -6.04 19.09 2.95
C CYS A 118 -5.53 17.73 2.45
N PHE A 119 -4.41 17.72 1.71
CA PHE A 119 -3.78 16.46 1.25
C PHE A 119 -3.45 15.54 2.42
N SER A 120 -2.72 16.05 3.44
CA SER A 120 -2.35 15.25 4.61
C SER A 120 -3.54 14.73 5.41
N TYR A 121 -4.65 15.50 5.49
CA TYR A 121 -5.87 15.03 6.13
C TYR A 121 -6.43 13.79 5.39
N HIS A 122 -6.59 13.88 4.08
CA HIS A 122 -7.10 12.78 3.26
C HIS A 122 -6.12 11.60 3.19
N GLU A 123 -4.81 11.85 3.13
CA GLU A 123 -3.77 10.82 3.19
C GLU A 123 -3.88 9.98 4.48
N ASN A 124 -3.97 10.64 5.64
CA ASN A 124 -4.14 9.94 6.91
C ASN A 124 -5.46 9.16 6.97
N ARG A 125 -6.56 9.75 6.50
CA ARG A 125 -7.87 9.10 6.44
C ARG A 125 -7.82 7.83 5.59
N ILE A 126 -7.23 7.89 4.40
CA ILE A 126 -7.06 6.75 3.51
C ILE A 126 -6.13 5.71 4.14
N GLY A 127 -5.04 6.13 4.80
CA GLY A 127 -4.13 5.25 5.51
C GLY A 127 -4.84 4.41 6.58
N GLU A 128 -5.73 5.00 7.35
CA GLU A 128 -6.53 4.25 8.33
C GLU A 128 -7.51 3.27 7.66
N HIS A 129 -8.11 3.63 6.53
CA HIS A 129 -8.95 2.71 5.76
C HIS A 129 -8.14 1.51 5.21
N TRP A 130 -6.99 1.76 4.62
CA TRP A 130 -6.12 0.70 4.11
C TRP A 130 -5.65 -0.23 5.21
N LYS A 131 -5.28 0.32 6.36
CA LYS A 131 -4.87 -0.47 7.53
C LYS A 131 -5.99 -1.39 8.03
N ALA A 132 -7.23 -0.86 8.12
CA ALA A 132 -8.38 -1.66 8.53
C ALA A 132 -8.73 -2.76 7.52
N MET A 133 -8.66 -2.46 6.22
CA MET A 133 -8.88 -3.43 5.14
C MET A 133 -7.78 -4.51 5.16
N LEU A 134 -6.51 -4.11 5.23
CA LEU A 134 -5.39 -5.03 5.29
C LEU A 134 -5.51 -5.99 6.47
N GLN A 135 -5.84 -5.48 7.66
CA GLN A 135 -6.01 -6.30 8.84
C GLN A 135 -7.13 -7.32 8.66
N LYS A 136 -8.26 -6.91 8.08
CA LYS A 136 -9.38 -7.82 7.79
C LYS A 136 -8.98 -8.89 6.76
N GLU A 137 -8.34 -8.52 5.66
CA GLU A 137 -7.89 -9.47 4.65
C GLU A 137 -6.89 -10.49 5.21
N MET A 138 -5.97 -10.06 6.07
CA MET A 138 -5.05 -10.97 6.76
C MET A 138 -5.77 -11.91 7.74
N GLU A 139 -6.78 -11.42 8.46
CA GLU A 139 -7.60 -12.24 9.35
C GLU A 139 -8.40 -13.30 8.58
N ASP A 140 -9.09 -12.89 7.51
CA ASP A 140 -9.87 -13.77 6.66
C ASP A 140 -8.96 -14.82 5.98
N ALA A 141 -7.79 -14.42 5.50
CA ALA A 141 -6.79 -15.32 4.94
C ALA A 141 -6.24 -16.34 5.94
N ALA A 142 -5.99 -15.91 7.17
CA ALA A 142 -5.49 -16.77 8.23
C ALA A 142 -6.53 -17.82 8.67
N LEU A 143 -7.80 -17.42 8.75
CA LEU A 143 -8.90 -18.35 9.05
C LEU A 143 -9.06 -19.42 7.96
N GLU A 144 -8.95 -19.03 6.69
CA GLU A 144 -9.00 -19.95 5.57
C GLU A 144 -7.79 -20.91 5.57
N GLU A 145 -6.58 -20.41 5.80
CA GLU A 145 -5.37 -21.23 5.89
C GLU A 145 -5.44 -22.22 7.06
N PHE A 146 -6.00 -21.78 8.22
CA PHE A 146 -6.22 -22.63 9.38
C PHE A 146 -7.25 -23.75 9.07
N SER A 147 -8.38 -23.40 8.43
CA SER A 147 -9.40 -24.38 8.05
C SER A 147 -8.85 -25.46 7.11
N MET A 148 -8.15 -25.04 6.04
CA MET A 148 -7.50 -25.97 5.11
C MET A 148 -6.45 -26.85 5.81
N ALA A 149 -5.69 -26.29 6.74
CA ALA A 149 -4.72 -27.06 7.52
C ALA A 149 -5.40 -28.10 8.41
N LYS A 150 -6.53 -27.77 8.99
CA LYS A 150 -7.32 -28.67 9.82
C LYS A 150 -7.93 -29.82 9.00
N ASP A 151 -8.50 -29.51 7.85
CA ASP A 151 -9.08 -30.51 6.94
C ASP A 151 -8.01 -31.49 6.42
N ASP A 152 -6.78 -31.03 6.24
CA ASP A 152 -5.62 -31.82 5.82
C ASP A 152 -4.93 -32.56 7.00
N GLY A 153 -5.41 -32.43 8.23
CA GLY A 153 -4.79 -33.00 9.43
C GLY A 153 -3.44 -32.36 9.82
N ARG A 154 -3.14 -31.16 9.30
CA ARG A 154 -1.91 -30.39 9.58
C ARG A 154 -2.04 -29.61 10.90
N ILE A 155 -2.29 -30.34 11.99
CA ILE A 155 -2.51 -29.81 13.33
C ILE A 155 -1.40 -30.27 14.25
N CYS A 156 -1.04 -29.44 15.23
CA CYS A 156 -0.14 -29.76 16.32
C CYS A 156 -0.69 -29.18 17.63
N MET A 157 -0.36 -29.84 18.75
CA MET A 157 -0.70 -29.33 20.08
C MET A 157 0.51 -28.63 20.68
N VAL A 158 0.32 -27.41 21.18
CA VAL A 158 1.33 -26.69 21.97
C VAL A 158 0.72 -26.42 23.33
N GLY A 159 1.16 -27.19 24.33
CA GLY A 159 0.48 -27.24 25.62
C GLY A 159 -0.93 -27.80 25.46
N ASN A 160 -1.95 -27.05 25.89
CA ASN A 160 -3.37 -27.41 25.78
C ASN A 160 -4.08 -26.73 24.60
N GLU A 161 -3.36 -26.03 23.73
CA GLU A 161 -3.95 -25.30 22.60
C GLU A 161 -3.62 -25.98 21.27
N GLU A 162 -4.62 -25.96 20.36
CA GLU A 162 -4.51 -26.47 19.01
C GLU A 162 -3.92 -25.40 18.10
N TYR A 163 -2.86 -25.75 17.36
CA TYR A 163 -2.22 -24.93 16.35
C TYR A 163 -2.26 -25.63 15.00
N ALA A 164 -2.53 -24.89 13.96
CA ALA A 164 -2.36 -25.37 12.59
C ALA A 164 -0.94 -25.04 12.10
N TRP A 165 -0.37 -25.93 11.28
CA TRP A 165 0.89 -25.63 10.62
C TRP A 165 0.71 -25.51 9.12
N THR A 166 1.46 -24.56 8.55
CA THR A 166 1.41 -24.26 7.12
C THR A 166 2.81 -23.99 6.57
N ILE A 167 2.87 -23.65 5.29
CA ILE A 167 4.08 -23.22 4.58
C ILE A 167 3.93 -21.73 4.27
N GLY A 168 4.93 -20.92 4.61
CA GLY A 168 4.97 -19.50 4.25
C GLY A 168 5.76 -19.26 2.97
N ILE A 169 5.30 -18.36 2.12
CA ILE A 169 6.11 -17.78 1.03
C ILE A 169 6.54 -16.41 1.50
N LEU A 170 7.86 -16.19 1.59
CA LEU A 170 8.44 -14.96 2.10
C LEU A 170 9.04 -14.15 0.96
N ASP A 171 8.79 -12.84 0.97
CA ASP A 171 9.41 -11.92 0.04
C ASP A 171 9.63 -10.55 0.69
N GLY A 172 10.75 -9.91 0.36
CA GLY A 172 11.14 -8.61 0.88
C GLY A 172 11.30 -7.56 -0.22
N GLY A 173 10.98 -6.31 0.12
CA GLY A 173 11.14 -5.18 -0.78
C GLY A 173 11.76 -3.97 -0.08
N TRP A 174 12.59 -3.22 -0.80
CA TRP A 174 13.27 -2.03 -0.29
C TRP A 174 12.95 -0.80 -1.13
N SER A 175 12.89 0.37 -0.49
CA SER A 175 12.64 1.66 -1.15
C SER A 175 13.70 2.05 -2.20
N GLN A 176 14.88 1.46 -2.13
CA GLN A 176 15.96 1.66 -3.09
C GLN A 176 16.61 0.33 -3.43
N ARG A 177 16.90 0.12 -4.71
CA ARG A 177 17.72 -1.02 -5.15
C ARG A 177 19.16 -0.84 -4.67
N SER A 178 19.77 -1.93 -4.20
CA SER A 178 21.19 -1.95 -3.88
C SER A 178 22.02 -1.93 -5.17
N TYR A 179 23.02 -1.04 -5.22
CA TYR A 179 24.03 -1.05 -6.26
C TYR A 179 25.36 -1.56 -5.65
N GLY A 180 25.74 -2.76 -6.02
CA GLY A 180 26.91 -3.42 -5.44
C GLY A 180 26.72 -3.71 -3.95
N HIS A 181 27.63 -3.22 -3.11
CA HIS A 181 27.60 -3.44 -1.64
C HIS A 181 26.97 -2.28 -0.85
N ARG A 182 26.31 -1.32 -1.49
CA ARG A 182 25.67 -0.19 -0.81
C ARG A 182 24.21 -0.51 -0.49
N TYR A 183 23.97 -0.87 0.76
CA TYR A 183 22.63 -1.12 1.32
C TYR A 183 22.15 0.12 2.08
N SER A 184 21.65 1.14 1.36
CA SER A 184 21.26 2.44 1.92
C SER A 184 19.75 2.69 1.92
N ALA A 185 18.93 1.66 1.75
CA ALA A 185 17.49 1.79 1.77
C ALA A 185 17.01 2.39 3.09
N LYS A 186 16.19 3.43 3.01
CA LYS A 186 15.61 4.10 4.19
C LYS A 186 14.39 3.40 4.73
N SER A 187 13.72 2.60 3.91
CA SER A 187 12.61 1.74 4.31
C SER A 187 12.65 0.42 3.57
N GLY A 188 12.09 -0.58 4.20
CA GLY A 188 11.87 -1.91 3.67
C GLY A 188 10.54 -2.46 4.16
N CYS A 189 9.97 -3.36 3.40
CA CYS A 189 8.82 -4.15 3.77
C CYS A 189 9.11 -5.62 3.54
N ALA A 190 8.41 -6.49 4.27
CA ALA A 190 8.40 -7.91 3.97
C ALA A 190 7.00 -8.47 4.20
N ILE A 191 6.69 -9.54 3.47
CA ILE A 191 5.39 -10.20 3.49
C ILE A 191 5.52 -11.68 3.76
N ILE A 192 4.45 -12.25 4.32
CA ILE A 192 4.24 -13.69 4.42
C ILE A 192 2.93 -14.03 3.71
N ILE A 193 3.01 -14.88 2.70
CA ILE A 193 1.86 -15.40 1.95
C ILE A 193 1.66 -16.86 2.31
N GLY A 194 0.43 -17.28 2.59
CA GLY A 194 0.08 -18.67 2.79
C GLY A 194 0.30 -19.49 1.51
N PHE A 195 0.98 -20.62 1.63
CA PHE A 195 1.29 -21.44 0.46
C PHE A 195 0.04 -22.05 -0.18
N TYR A 196 -0.95 -22.42 0.60
CA TYR A 196 -2.16 -23.11 0.08
C TYR A 196 -3.20 -22.09 -0.39
N THR A 197 -3.49 -21.07 0.39
CA THR A 197 -4.48 -20.03 0.03
C THR A 197 -3.96 -19.01 -0.98
N LYS A 198 -2.65 -18.82 -1.11
CA LYS A 198 -1.99 -17.76 -1.89
C LYS A 198 -2.39 -16.35 -1.43
N LYS A 199 -2.87 -16.22 -0.20
CA LYS A 199 -3.31 -14.96 0.40
C LYS A 199 -2.29 -14.42 1.38
N LEU A 200 -2.33 -13.11 1.59
CA LEU A 200 -1.43 -12.41 2.51
C LEU A 200 -1.80 -12.72 3.97
N LEU A 201 -0.85 -13.26 4.73
CA LEU A 201 -0.98 -13.57 6.15
C LEU A 201 -0.34 -12.50 7.04
N PHE A 202 0.70 -11.84 6.55
CA PHE A 202 1.39 -10.79 7.30
C PHE A 202 2.10 -9.83 6.35
N LEU A 203 2.07 -8.55 6.71
CA LEU A 203 2.87 -7.48 6.10
C LEU A 203 3.49 -6.65 7.21
N GLY A 204 4.80 -6.47 7.17
CA GLY A 204 5.52 -5.57 8.06
C GLY A 204 6.32 -4.52 7.30
N VAL A 205 6.57 -3.40 7.95
CA VAL A 205 7.35 -2.28 7.38
C VAL A 205 8.37 -1.80 8.40
N ARG A 206 9.60 -1.54 7.94
CA ARG A 206 10.64 -0.85 8.71
C ARG A 206 11.01 0.44 8.01
N ASN A 207 11.09 1.52 8.78
CA ASN A 207 11.40 2.85 8.26
C ASN A 207 12.39 3.57 9.17
N LYS A 208 13.50 4.02 8.59
CA LYS A 208 14.58 4.77 9.28
C LYS A 208 14.37 6.28 9.22
N TYR A 209 13.41 6.75 8.42
CA TYR A 209 13.32 8.15 8.06
C TYR A 209 12.05 8.80 8.59
N CYS A 210 12.22 9.93 9.25
CA CYS A 210 11.15 10.86 9.58
C CYS A 210 11.70 12.28 9.43
N THR A 211 11.07 13.08 8.58
CA THR A 211 11.50 14.47 8.32
C THR A 211 11.49 15.33 9.57
N ALA A 212 10.47 15.19 10.42
CA ALA A 212 10.38 15.96 11.67
C ALA A 212 11.50 15.58 12.64
N CYS A 213 11.74 14.28 12.87
CA CYS A 213 12.82 13.81 13.72
C CYS A 213 14.19 14.26 13.21
N ILE A 214 14.50 14.07 11.92
CA ILE A 214 15.78 14.44 11.35
C ILE A 214 16.01 15.96 11.40
N ARG A 215 14.95 16.75 11.18
CA ARG A 215 15.07 18.21 11.30
C ARG A 215 15.39 18.62 12.72
N SER A 216 14.74 18.01 13.71
CA SER A 216 14.99 18.30 15.13
C SER A 216 16.38 17.85 15.56
N GLU A 217 16.83 16.66 15.13
CA GLU A 217 18.20 16.18 15.35
C GLU A 217 19.26 17.16 14.80
N ARG A 218 19.03 17.70 13.58
CA ARG A 218 19.95 18.72 13.00
C ARG A 218 19.94 20.05 13.73
N MET A 219 18.84 20.38 14.40
CA MET A 219 18.68 21.63 15.14
C MET A 219 19.02 21.45 16.63
N GLU A 220 19.44 20.26 17.06
CA GLU A 220 19.72 19.88 18.46
C GLU A 220 18.53 20.20 19.39
N LYS A 221 17.30 19.96 18.90
CA LYS A 221 16.04 20.22 19.61
C LYS A 221 15.20 18.96 19.69
N GLU A 222 14.35 18.87 20.69
CA GLU A 222 13.33 17.83 20.73
C GLU A 222 12.32 17.99 19.59
N PRO A 223 11.90 16.88 18.96
CA PRO A 223 10.90 16.94 17.90
C PRO A 223 9.54 17.37 18.48
N THR A 224 8.88 18.28 17.79
CA THR A 224 7.49 18.62 18.10
C THR A 224 6.59 17.37 17.98
N PRO A 225 5.53 17.25 18.79
CA PRO A 225 4.60 16.13 18.69
C PRO A 225 4.08 15.94 17.26
N HIS A 226 4.30 14.77 16.68
CA HIS A 226 3.89 14.43 15.32
C HIS A 226 3.62 12.93 15.20
N LEU A 227 2.89 12.53 14.17
CA LEU A 227 2.75 11.12 13.80
C LEU A 227 4.08 10.64 13.21
N CYS A 228 4.81 9.83 13.96
CA CYS A 228 6.13 9.35 13.58
C CYS A 228 6.07 7.91 13.08
N PHE A 229 6.53 7.69 11.86
CA PHE A 229 6.64 6.36 11.26
C PHE A 229 8.05 5.78 11.32
N ARG A 230 9.00 6.46 11.99
CA ARG A 230 10.35 5.93 12.20
C ARG A 230 10.31 4.84 13.27
N ASN A 231 10.56 3.61 12.84
CA ASN A 231 10.48 2.43 13.70
C ASN A 231 11.70 1.50 13.55
N TRP A 232 12.78 1.97 12.91
CA TRP A 232 13.99 1.18 12.68
C TRP A 232 15.25 2.01 12.81
N THR A 233 16.28 1.42 13.45
CA THR A 233 17.58 2.07 13.66
C THR A 233 18.75 1.28 13.10
N ASP A 234 18.59 -0.05 12.95
CA ASP A 234 19.61 -0.95 12.47
C ASP A 234 19.87 -0.89 10.96
N SER A 235 20.69 -1.81 10.44
CA SER A 235 21.03 -1.89 9.02
C SER A 235 19.81 -2.12 8.14
N SER A 236 19.89 -1.71 6.89
CA SER A 236 18.82 -1.94 5.92
C SER A 236 18.68 -3.43 5.55
N THR A 237 19.78 -4.19 5.63
CA THR A 237 19.80 -5.63 5.37
C THR A 237 19.10 -6.45 6.45
N ALA A 238 19.03 -5.95 7.69
CA ALA A 238 18.35 -6.63 8.79
C ALA A 238 16.82 -6.41 8.82
N MET A 239 16.30 -5.46 8.03
CA MET A 239 14.87 -5.12 8.04
C MET A 239 13.98 -6.31 7.70
N GLU A 240 14.33 -7.06 6.65
CA GLU A 240 13.54 -8.22 6.20
C GLU A 240 13.47 -9.30 7.26
N ALA A 241 14.63 -9.69 7.79
CA ALA A 241 14.72 -10.74 8.80
C ALA A 241 13.92 -10.39 10.06
N ASP A 242 13.98 -9.13 10.51
CA ASP A 242 13.22 -8.65 11.67
C ASP A 242 11.71 -8.66 11.42
N ILE A 243 11.26 -8.20 10.25
CA ILE A 243 9.84 -8.22 9.85
C ILE A 243 9.32 -9.66 9.79
N ILE A 244 10.08 -10.57 9.20
CA ILE A 244 9.66 -11.98 9.08
C ILE A 244 9.56 -12.63 10.46
N VAL A 245 10.51 -12.39 11.36
CA VAL A 245 10.43 -12.87 12.76
C VAL A 245 9.19 -12.32 13.45
N GLU A 246 8.90 -11.03 13.30
CA GLU A 246 7.66 -10.44 13.81
C GLU A 246 6.42 -11.15 13.26
N GLY A 247 6.39 -11.41 11.94
CA GLY A 247 5.28 -12.08 11.28
C GLY A 247 5.05 -13.51 11.77
N PHE A 248 6.12 -14.28 12.00
CA PHE A 248 6.04 -15.64 12.57
C PHE A 248 5.42 -15.62 13.96
N ARG A 249 5.91 -14.73 14.83
CA ARG A 249 5.37 -14.54 16.18
C ARG A 249 3.93 -14.05 16.18
N PHE A 250 3.60 -13.11 15.28
CA PHE A 250 2.26 -12.56 15.15
C PHE A 250 1.25 -13.61 14.71
N CYS A 251 1.57 -14.42 13.68
CA CYS A 251 0.68 -15.47 13.18
C CYS A 251 0.49 -16.58 14.23
N GLU A 252 1.53 -16.94 14.98
CA GLU A 252 1.43 -17.89 16.08
C GLU A 252 0.49 -17.37 17.19
N ALA A 253 0.74 -16.15 17.67
CA ALA A 253 0.00 -15.60 18.80
C ALA A 253 -1.47 -15.28 18.44
N LYS A 254 -1.70 -14.68 17.26
CA LYS A 254 -3.02 -14.16 16.89
C LYS A 254 -3.88 -15.19 16.17
N TYR A 255 -3.29 -15.96 15.26
CA TYR A 255 -4.01 -16.86 14.36
C TYR A 255 -3.86 -18.33 14.70
N LYS A 256 -3.03 -18.68 15.70
CA LYS A 256 -2.68 -20.07 16.03
C LYS A 256 -2.09 -20.82 14.82
N LEU A 257 -1.38 -20.09 13.94
CA LEU A 257 -0.70 -20.61 12.77
C LEU A 257 0.80 -20.63 12.99
N GLN A 258 1.44 -21.80 12.83
CA GLN A 258 2.88 -21.98 12.83
C GLN A 258 3.38 -22.32 11.43
N PHE A 259 4.52 -21.79 11.05
CA PHE A 259 5.16 -22.10 9.75
C PHE A 259 6.23 -23.17 9.96
N LYS A 260 5.97 -24.42 9.57
CA LYS A 260 6.99 -25.48 9.61
C LYS A 260 7.97 -25.44 8.46
N LYS A 261 7.55 -24.81 7.35
CA LYS A 261 8.40 -24.60 6.17
C LYS A 261 8.16 -23.20 5.62
N PHE A 262 9.18 -22.65 4.98
CA PHE A 262 8.99 -21.45 4.18
C PHE A 262 9.77 -21.50 2.87
N VAL A 263 9.20 -20.89 1.85
CA VAL A 263 9.85 -20.67 0.56
C VAL A 263 10.40 -19.25 0.56
N GLY A 264 11.71 -19.09 0.37
CA GLY A 264 12.39 -17.81 0.34
C GLY A 264 13.51 -17.77 -0.70
N ASP A 265 14.18 -16.64 -0.79
CA ASP A 265 15.37 -16.50 -1.62
C ASP A 265 16.60 -17.17 -0.98
N GLY A 266 17.75 -17.11 -1.69
CA GLY A 266 18.99 -17.74 -1.24
C GLY A 266 19.63 -17.13 0.01
N ASP A 267 19.04 -16.08 0.62
CA ASP A 267 19.58 -15.46 1.82
C ASP A 267 19.36 -16.36 3.06
N SER A 268 20.46 -16.66 3.76
CA SER A 268 20.44 -17.46 4.99
C SER A 268 20.15 -16.63 6.25
N SER A 269 20.20 -15.30 6.16
CA SER A 269 20.04 -14.41 7.32
C SER A 269 18.63 -14.48 7.92
N VAL A 270 17.60 -14.57 7.08
CA VAL A 270 16.21 -14.73 7.48
C VAL A 270 16.01 -16.04 8.25
N HIS A 271 16.55 -17.16 7.73
CA HIS A 271 16.43 -18.46 8.42
C HIS A 271 17.16 -18.45 9.76
N ALA A 272 18.38 -17.91 9.82
CA ALA A 272 19.12 -17.79 11.07
C ALA A 272 18.36 -16.94 12.11
N ALA A 273 17.74 -15.86 11.68
CA ALA A 273 16.93 -15.00 12.56
C ALA A 273 15.67 -15.73 13.08
N ILE A 274 14.98 -16.52 12.24
CA ILE A 274 13.85 -17.36 12.67
C ILE A 274 14.29 -18.37 13.73
N VAL A 275 15.37 -19.12 13.46
CA VAL A 275 15.91 -20.13 14.40
C VAL A 275 16.27 -19.52 15.75
N ALA A 276 16.83 -18.32 15.74
CA ALA A 276 17.27 -17.65 16.98
C ALA A 276 16.12 -17.00 17.77
N ASN A 277 15.03 -16.58 17.11
CA ASN A 277 14.07 -15.66 17.71
C ASN A 277 12.62 -16.15 17.74
N VAL A 278 12.28 -17.26 17.09
CA VAL A 278 10.93 -17.84 17.10
C VAL A 278 10.92 -19.08 18.00
N SER A 279 9.86 -19.26 18.80
CA SER A 279 9.73 -20.35 19.78
C SER A 279 9.93 -21.74 19.18
N TYR A 280 9.37 -21.96 17.98
CA TYR A 280 9.47 -23.20 17.19
C TYR A 280 10.45 -23.09 16.02
N GLY A 281 11.27 -22.04 15.99
CA GLY A 281 12.14 -21.72 14.85
C GLY A 281 13.17 -22.79 14.48
N ARG A 282 13.59 -23.63 15.43
CA ARG A 282 14.53 -24.74 15.17
C ARG A 282 13.92 -25.84 14.31
N ASP A 283 12.59 -25.96 14.28
CA ASP A 283 11.87 -26.97 13.51
C ASP A 283 11.43 -26.45 12.13
N VAL A 284 11.79 -25.20 11.81
CA VAL A 284 11.41 -24.55 10.55
C VAL A 284 12.41 -24.91 9.45
N GLU A 285 11.90 -25.51 8.39
CA GLU A 285 12.67 -25.88 7.20
C GLU A 285 12.61 -24.78 6.13
N LYS A 286 13.77 -24.41 5.59
CA LYS A 286 13.85 -23.48 4.46
C LYS A 286 13.80 -24.26 3.14
N ILE A 287 12.93 -23.80 2.23
CA ILE A 287 12.82 -24.27 0.84
C ILE A 287 13.31 -23.16 -0.08
N GLU A 288 14.26 -23.45 -0.96
CA GLU A 288 14.75 -22.49 -1.93
C GLU A 288 13.70 -22.19 -3.00
N CYS A 289 13.51 -20.89 -3.30
CA CYS A 289 12.59 -20.45 -4.34
C CYS A 289 13.10 -20.90 -5.73
N ALA A 290 12.31 -21.69 -6.44
CA ALA A 290 12.66 -22.22 -7.77
C ALA A 290 13.05 -21.10 -8.76
N ASN A 291 12.38 -19.96 -8.72
CA ASN A 291 12.69 -18.82 -9.58
C ASN A 291 14.09 -18.24 -9.32
N HIS A 292 14.53 -18.20 -8.06
CA HIS A 292 15.88 -17.74 -7.71
C HIS A 292 16.95 -18.75 -8.11
N VAL A 293 16.67 -20.04 -7.93
CA VAL A 293 17.58 -21.13 -8.41
C VAL A 293 17.76 -21.04 -9.92
N VAL A 294 16.67 -20.90 -10.69
CA VAL A 294 16.71 -20.77 -12.16
C VAL A 294 17.45 -19.49 -12.59
N LYS A 295 17.19 -18.35 -11.93
CA LYS A 295 17.91 -17.08 -12.21
C LYS A 295 19.42 -17.21 -11.96
N ASN A 296 19.81 -17.85 -10.86
CA ASN A 296 21.21 -18.08 -10.53
C ASN A 296 21.88 -19.04 -11.52
N LEU A 297 21.20 -20.13 -11.89
CA LEU A 297 21.68 -21.04 -12.92
C LEU A 297 21.88 -20.30 -14.25
N LYS A 298 20.89 -19.51 -14.68
CA LYS A 298 20.99 -18.70 -15.90
C LYS A 298 22.16 -17.72 -15.85
N LYS A 299 22.35 -17.01 -14.73
CA LYS A 299 23.48 -16.08 -14.53
C LYS A 299 24.82 -16.80 -14.67
N ASN A 300 24.94 -17.97 -14.08
CA ASN A 300 26.16 -18.78 -14.14
C ASN A 300 26.42 -19.32 -15.56
N LEU A 301 25.40 -19.79 -16.26
CA LEU A 301 25.50 -20.22 -17.65
C LEU A 301 25.92 -19.07 -18.59
N TYR A 302 25.39 -17.86 -18.40
CA TYR A 302 25.85 -16.70 -19.17
C TYR A 302 27.28 -16.27 -18.84
N ALA A 303 27.69 -16.37 -17.57
CA ALA A 303 29.09 -16.11 -17.19
C ALA A 303 30.07 -17.10 -17.85
N ILE A 304 29.72 -18.39 -17.87
CA ILE A 304 30.46 -19.42 -18.56
C ILE A 304 30.50 -19.13 -20.07
N ALA A 305 29.38 -18.85 -20.70
CA ALA A 305 29.28 -18.57 -22.13
C ALA A 305 30.06 -17.32 -22.58
N LYS A 306 30.20 -16.32 -21.72
CA LYS A 306 31.00 -15.10 -21.98
C LYS A 306 32.51 -15.29 -21.85
N GLY A 307 32.98 -16.49 -21.51
CA GLY A 307 34.37 -16.84 -21.67
C GLY A 307 35.32 -16.43 -20.56
N ILE A 308 34.81 -16.18 -19.35
CA ILE A 308 35.69 -15.88 -18.22
C ILE A 308 36.50 -17.13 -17.81
N HIS A 309 36.02 -18.35 -18.16
CA HIS A 309 36.71 -19.60 -17.86
C HIS A 309 36.84 -20.59 -19.03
N MET A 310 36.39 -20.27 -20.24
CA MET A 310 36.33 -21.24 -21.33
C MET A 310 36.98 -20.74 -22.63
N ARG A 311 38.28 -20.45 -22.57
CA ARG A 311 39.09 -20.13 -23.78
C ARG A 311 39.18 -21.29 -24.79
N HIS A 312 38.58 -22.45 -24.51
CA HIS A 312 38.66 -23.66 -25.31
C HIS A 312 37.34 -24.19 -25.89
N LEU A 313 36.19 -23.48 -25.66
CA LEU A 313 34.95 -23.89 -26.28
C LEU A 313 34.71 -23.21 -27.64
N SER A 314 34.32 -24.03 -28.62
CA SER A 314 33.95 -23.52 -29.94
C SER A 314 32.76 -22.57 -29.88
N GLN A 315 32.67 -21.62 -30.83
CA GLN A 315 31.58 -20.66 -30.92
C GLN A 315 30.17 -21.31 -30.95
N SER A 316 30.07 -22.53 -31.52
CA SER A 316 28.82 -23.30 -31.56
C SER A 316 28.35 -23.76 -30.17
N LYS A 317 29.28 -24.21 -29.31
CA LYS A 317 28.96 -24.62 -27.92
C LYS A 317 28.56 -23.43 -27.04
N ASN A 318 29.17 -22.25 -27.23
CA ASN A 318 28.77 -21.03 -26.55
C ASN A 318 27.36 -20.55 -26.96
N LYS A 319 27.00 -20.66 -28.24
CA LYS A 319 25.67 -20.39 -28.74
C LYS A 319 24.62 -21.35 -28.16
N ALA A 320 24.96 -22.63 -28.04
CA ALA A 320 24.08 -23.65 -27.44
C ALA A 320 23.84 -23.38 -25.95
N LEU A 321 24.86 -23.00 -25.16
CA LEU A 321 24.70 -22.60 -23.75
C LEU A 321 23.82 -21.35 -23.58
N CYS A 322 24.00 -20.34 -24.43
CA CYS A 322 23.14 -19.16 -24.42
C CYS A 322 21.70 -19.47 -24.81
N ARG A 323 21.47 -20.44 -25.69
CA ARG A 323 20.14 -20.91 -26.08
C ARG A 323 19.47 -21.65 -24.94
N CYS A 324 20.15 -22.59 -24.29
CA CYS A 324 19.69 -23.32 -23.13
C CYS A 324 19.33 -22.35 -21.96
N ALA A 325 20.15 -21.32 -21.73
CA ALA A 325 19.86 -20.30 -20.72
C ALA A 325 18.61 -19.46 -21.03
N ARG A 326 18.26 -19.24 -22.31
CA ARG A 326 17.01 -18.60 -22.73
C ARG A 326 15.81 -19.52 -22.56
N GLU A 327 15.91 -20.76 -22.98
CA GLU A 327 14.83 -21.76 -22.88
C GLU A 327 14.44 -22.04 -21.42
N LEU A 328 15.42 -22.12 -20.49
CA LEU A 328 15.17 -22.21 -19.06
C LEU A 328 14.45 -20.97 -18.49
N SER A 329 14.56 -19.81 -19.15
CA SER A 329 13.87 -18.60 -18.70
C SER A 329 12.40 -18.55 -19.12
N THR A 330 12.02 -19.26 -20.16
CA THR A 330 10.62 -19.34 -20.63
C THR A 330 9.84 -20.45 -19.95
N ALA A 331 10.51 -21.52 -19.53
CA ALA A 331 9.89 -22.66 -18.83
C ALA A 331 9.50 -22.36 -17.37
N SER A 332 10.02 -21.29 -16.75
CA SER A 332 9.69 -20.94 -15.35
C SER A 332 8.43 -20.08 -15.19
N PHE A 333 7.66 -19.82 -16.26
CA PHE A 333 6.40 -19.06 -16.24
C PHE A 333 5.17 -19.89 -16.64
N ALA A 334 5.26 -21.21 -16.71
CA ALA A 334 4.14 -22.10 -16.92
C ALA A 334 3.70 -22.77 -15.62
#